data_485492703e11d5dd99954d22a5cb1992
#
_entry.id   485492703e11d5dd99954d22a5cb1992
#
_cell.length_a   1.000
_cell.length_b   1.000
_cell.length_c   1.000
_cell.angle_alpha   90.00
_cell.angle_beta   90.00
_cell.angle_gamma   90.00
#
_symmetry.space_group_name_H-M   'P 1'
#
loop_
_entity.id
_entity.type
_entity.pdbx_description
1 polymer ?
#
loop_
_entity_poly.entity_id
_entity_poly.type
_entity_poly.pdbx_seq_one_letter_code
_entity_poly.pdbx_strand_id
1 'polypeptide(L)'
;MRVVDIHGREVIDSRGNPTVEADVELEDGTIGRAAVPSGASTGTREAVELRDGDPLRFLGKGVLNAVAHVNGELRDALVGREAEDQAGVDRRMLELDGTDNKSRLGANALLAVSLATARAAAQSQKLPLYRYLGGDDAVVMPVPMMNIINGGVHADNSLDIQEFMIVPAGLPTFSEALRCGAEIFQRLRQLLRERNLSTAVGDEGGFAPDLASN
;
A
#
# COMPACT_ATOMS: atom_id res chain seq x y z
N MET A 1 7.28 -16.02 -19.41
CA MET A 1 8.52 -15.82 -18.60
C MET A 1 8.36 -16.44 -17.24
N ARG A 2 9.28 -17.36 -16.87
CA ARG A 2 9.17 -18.10 -15.60
C ARG A 2 9.87 -17.38 -14.47
N VAL A 3 9.30 -17.53 -13.28
CA VAL A 3 9.92 -17.11 -12.03
C VAL A 3 11.10 -18.02 -11.72
N VAL A 4 12.29 -17.45 -11.48
CA VAL A 4 13.49 -18.20 -11.11
C VAL A 4 13.86 -18.03 -9.65
N ASP A 5 13.54 -16.89 -9.04
CA ASP A 5 13.76 -16.66 -7.62
C ASP A 5 12.76 -15.65 -7.03
N ILE A 6 12.54 -15.74 -5.71
CA ILE A 6 11.75 -14.79 -4.93
C ILE A 6 12.51 -14.50 -3.65
N HIS A 7 12.71 -13.21 -3.35
CA HIS A 7 13.40 -12.77 -2.14
C HIS A 7 12.59 -11.71 -1.39
N GLY A 8 12.19 -12.04 -0.16
CA GLY A 8 11.49 -11.13 0.74
C GLY A 8 12.43 -10.51 1.77
N ARG A 9 12.13 -9.27 2.15
CA ARG A 9 12.82 -8.55 3.22
C ARG A 9 11.87 -7.68 4.03
N GLU A 10 12.28 -7.38 5.26
CA GLU A 10 11.63 -6.36 6.08
C GLU A 10 12.20 -4.99 5.71
N VAL A 11 11.32 -4.01 5.50
CA VAL A 11 11.68 -2.59 5.31
C VAL A 11 10.85 -1.72 6.27
N ILE A 12 11.24 -0.47 6.46
CA ILE A 12 10.54 0.46 7.35
C ILE A 12 9.68 1.40 6.52
N ASP A 13 8.40 1.53 6.89
CA ASP A 13 7.44 2.44 6.26
C ASP A 13 7.64 3.91 6.72
N SER A 14 6.84 4.83 6.16
CA SER A 14 6.93 6.26 6.48
C SER A 14 6.56 6.61 7.93
N ARG A 15 5.90 5.69 8.65
CA ARG A 15 5.53 5.84 10.07
C ARG A 15 6.53 5.17 11.01
N GLY A 16 7.61 4.58 10.49
CA GLY A 16 8.61 3.86 11.28
C GLY A 16 8.19 2.44 11.67
N ASN A 17 7.14 1.88 11.04
CA ASN A 17 6.73 0.50 11.26
C ASN A 17 7.34 -0.42 10.19
N PRO A 18 7.69 -1.67 10.53
CA PRO A 18 8.14 -2.63 9.54
C PRO A 18 7.02 -3.07 8.60
N THR A 19 7.38 -3.30 7.34
CA THR A 19 6.53 -3.91 6.32
C THR A 19 7.34 -4.86 5.44
N VAL A 20 6.66 -5.61 4.56
CA VAL A 20 7.26 -6.61 3.68
C VAL A 20 7.52 -6.00 2.31
N GLU A 21 8.75 -6.20 1.81
CA GLU A 21 9.11 -5.97 0.41
C GLU A 21 9.56 -7.29 -0.21
N ALA A 22 9.16 -7.55 -1.45
CA ALA A 22 9.60 -8.72 -2.21
C ALA A 22 10.20 -8.33 -3.56
N ASP A 23 11.22 -9.09 -3.98
CA ASP A 23 11.74 -9.14 -5.34
C ASP A 23 11.29 -10.47 -5.97
N VAL A 24 10.87 -10.42 -7.21
CA VAL A 24 10.62 -11.59 -8.07
C VAL A 24 11.53 -11.48 -9.28
N GLU A 25 12.42 -12.46 -9.46
CA GLU A 25 13.34 -12.57 -10.58
C GLU A 25 12.80 -13.53 -11.63
N LEU A 26 12.89 -13.14 -12.89
CA LEU A 26 12.47 -13.93 -14.04
C LEU A 26 13.68 -14.52 -14.79
N GLU A 27 13.46 -15.54 -15.63
CA GLU A 27 14.49 -16.23 -16.39
C GLU A 27 15.29 -15.35 -17.37
N ASP A 28 14.78 -14.17 -17.73
CA ASP A 28 15.50 -13.17 -18.52
C ASP A 28 16.34 -12.19 -17.68
N GLY A 29 16.40 -12.40 -16.37
CA GLY A 29 17.10 -11.54 -15.41
C GLY A 29 16.31 -10.29 -15.00
N THR A 30 15.06 -10.14 -15.45
CA THR A 30 14.19 -9.04 -15.02
C THR A 30 13.80 -9.22 -13.56
N ILE A 31 13.88 -8.15 -12.76
CA ILE A 31 13.48 -8.15 -11.35
C ILE A 31 12.34 -7.18 -11.14
N GLY A 32 11.20 -7.68 -10.69
CA GLY A 32 10.09 -6.87 -10.19
C GLY A 32 10.16 -6.72 -8.67
N ARG A 33 10.03 -5.50 -8.16
CA ARG A 33 10.07 -5.20 -6.72
C ARG A 33 8.78 -4.55 -6.26
N ALA A 34 8.25 -5.00 -5.12
CA ALA A 34 7.11 -4.36 -4.49
C ALA A 34 7.21 -4.39 -2.96
N ALA A 35 6.96 -3.24 -2.33
CA ALA A 35 6.70 -3.14 -0.90
C ALA A 35 5.19 -3.05 -0.66
N VAL A 36 4.72 -3.68 0.40
CA VAL A 36 3.29 -3.69 0.76
C VAL A 36 2.96 -2.48 1.60
N PRO A 37 1.97 -1.66 1.22
CA PRO A 37 1.48 -0.61 2.08
C PRO A 37 0.75 -1.20 3.30
N SER A 38 0.91 -0.55 4.47
CA SER A 38 0.19 -0.89 5.69
C SER A 38 -0.80 0.23 6.01
N GLY A 39 -2.05 -0.11 6.35
CA GLY A 39 -3.07 0.85 6.75
C GLY A 39 -2.80 1.47 8.12
N ALA A 40 -3.34 2.66 8.37
CA ALA A 40 -3.32 3.30 9.69
C ALA A 40 -4.36 2.67 10.63
N SER A 41 -5.48 2.24 10.08
CA SER A 41 -6.54 1.50 10.77
C SER A 41 -6.88 0.22 10.01
N THR A 42 -7.55 -0.73 10.66
CA THR A 42 -7.96 -2.00 10.07
C THR A 42 -9.45 -2.25 10.29
N GLY A 43 -10.14 -2.69 9.24
CA GLY A 43 -11.54 -3.14 9.34
C GLY A 43 -11.62 -4.61 9.79
N THR A 44 -12.73 -4.97 10.40
CA THR A 44 -12.97 -6.34 10.92
C THR A 44 -13.08 -7.41 9.83
N ARG A 45 -13.24 -7.02 8.58
CA ARG A 45 -13.37 -7.92 7.41
C ARG A 45 -12.15 -7.89 6.49
N GLU A 46 -11.10 -7.19 6.86
CA GLU A 46 -9.86 -7.15 6.10
C GLU A 46 -9.08 -8.45 6.23
N ALA A 47 -8.28 -8.74 5.21
CA ALA A 47 -7.32 -9.83 5.28
C ALA A 47 -6.22 -9.51 6.31
N VAL A 48 -5.68 -10.54 6.95
CA VAL A 48 -4.75 -10.36 8.07
C VAL A 48 -3.39 -9.92 7.59
N GLU A 49 -2.94 -8.76 8.05
CA GLU A 49 -1.54 -8.39 8.00
C GLU A 49 -0.81 -9.15 9.11
N LEU A 50 0.03 -10.11 8.72
CA LEU A 50 0.74 -10.96 9.67
C LEU A 50 1.84 -10.18 10.37
N ARG A 51 1.74 -10.10 11.70
CA ARG A 51 2.72 -9.48 12.61
C ARG A 51 3.32 -10.53 13.52
N ASP A 52 4.59 -10.34 13.90
CA ASP A 52 5.34 -11.34 14.70
C ASP A 52 4.83 -11.44 16.14
N GLY A 53 4.26 -10.36 16.69
CA GLY A 53 3.75 -10.30 18.07
C GLY A 53 4.83 -10.27 19.16
N ASP A 54 6.12 -10.21 18.81
CA ASP A 54 7.22 -10.11 19.76
C ASP A 54 7.31 -8.68 20.31
N PRO A 55 6.98 -8.43 21.60
CA PRO A 55 6.98 -7.10 22.17
C PRO A 55 8.38 -6.48 22.26
N LEU A 56 9.44 -7.28 22.19
CA LEU A 56 10.83 -6.82 22.26
C LEU A 56 11.33 -6.31 20.89
N ARG A 57 10.55 -6.56 19.82
CA ARG A 57 10.92 -6.15 18.47
C ARG A 57 9.78 -5.37 17.82
N PHE A 58 10.03 -4.07 17.53
CA PHE A 58 9.04 -3.14 16.97
C PHE A 58 7.69 -3.14 17.72
N LEU A 59 7.71 -3.32 19.04
CA LEU A 59 6.51 -3.37 19.89
C LEU A 59 5.46 -4.40 19.41
N GLY A 60 5.92 -5.55 18.91
CA GLY A 60 5.06 -6.59 18.36
C GLY A 60 4.74 -6.47 16.87
N LYS A 61 5.14 -5.37 16.21
CA LYS A 61 4.80 -5.08 14.81
C LYS A 61 5.79 -5.65 13.78
N GLY A 62 6.79 -6.45 14.19
CA GLY A 62 7.72 -7.13 13.28
C GLY A 62 7.02 -7.95 12.21
N VAL A 63 7.69 -8.23 11.09
CA VAL A 63 7.13 -8.98 9.95
C VAL A 63 8.07 -10.12 9.49
N LEU A 64 8.97 -10.59 10.36
CA LEU A 64 9.91 -11.64 9.99
C LEU A 64 9.23 -12.97 9.65
N ASN A 65 8.10 -13.31 10.30
CA ASN A 65 7.32 -14.49 9.96
C ASN A 65 6.77 -14.40 8.52
N ALA A 66 6.21 -13.24 8.14
CA ALA A 66 5.75 -13.00 6.78
C ALA A 66 6.90 -13.05 5.76
N VAL A 67 8.07 -12.47 6.10
CA VAL A 67 9.29 -12.56 5.29
C VAL A 67 9.77 -14.01 5.15
N ALA A 68 9.71 -14.80 6.21
CA ALA A 68 10.06 -16.23 6.17
C ALA A 68 9.13 -17.01 5.22
N HIS A 69 7.83 -16.68 5.21
CA HIS A 69 6.89 -17.29 4.27
C HIS A 69 7.18 -16.92 2.81
N VAL A 70 7.59 -15.65 2.55
CA VAL A 70 8.02 -15.24 1.19
C VAL A 70 9.25 -16.04 0.75
N ASN A 71 10.28 -16.13 1.61
CA ASN A 71 11.56 -16.79 1.30
C ASN A 71 11.50 -18.32 1.31
N GLY A 72 10.44 -18.90 1.86
CA GLY A 72 10.20 -20.35 1.95
C GLY A 72 9.03 -20.79 1.08
N GLU A 73 7.87 -21.04 1.71
CA GLU A 73 6.73 -21.68 1.07
C GLU A 73 6.24 -20.99 -0.21
N LEU A 74 6.20 -19.65 -0.24
CA LEU A 74 5.75 -18.91 -1.43
C LEU A 74 6.76 -19.04 -2.56
N ARG A 75 8.05 -18.87 -2.27
CA ARG A 75 9.13 -19.09 -3.23
C ARG A 75 9.09 -20.50 -3.82
N ASP A 76 9.01 -21.51 -2.98
CA ASP A 76 9.02 -22.92 -3.42
C ASP A 76 7.79 -23.28 -4.27
N ALA A 77 6.63 -22.66 -3.97
CA ALA A 77 5.41 -22.90 -4.72
C ALA A 77 5.33 -22.19 -6.08
N LEU A 78 6.13 -21.12 -6.25
CA LEU A 78 6.03 -20.23 -7.42
C LEU A 78 7.23 -20.30 -8.37
N VAL A 79 8.40 -20.71 -7.92
CA VAL A 79 9.56 -20.93 -8.80
C VAL A 79 9.19 -21.94 -9.91
N GLY A 80 9.51 -21.59 -11.15
CA GLY A 80 9.16 -22.34 -12.36
C GLY A 80 7.79 -22.02 -12.95
N ARG A 81 6.94 -21.23 -12.30
CA ARG A 81 5.64 -20.78 -12.83
C ARG A 81 5.78 -19.61 -13.80
N GLU A 82 4.82 -19.51 -14.70
CA GLU A 82 4.74 -18.38 -15.63
C GLU A 82 4.26 -17.12 -14.89
N ALA A 83 5.10 -16.09 -14.85
CA ALA A 83 4.80 -14.82 -14.19
C ALA A 83 3.65 -14.04 -14.86
N GLU A 84 3.41 -14.29 -16.14
CA GLU A 84 2.34 -13.66 -16.91
C GLU A 84 0.95 -14.22 -16.57
N ASP A 85 0.88 -15.42 -16.00
CA ASP A 85 -0.36 -15.99 -15.46
C ASP A 85 -0.62 -15.48 -14.04
N GLN A 86 -0.85 -14.16 -13.90
CA GLN A 86 -1.10 -13.52 -12.61
C GLN A 86 -2.21 -14.22 -11.82
N ALA A 87 -3.30 -14.59 -12.51
CA ALA A 87 -4.43 -15.27 -11.86
C ALA A 87 -4.03 -16.66 -11.32
N GLY A 88 -3.18 -17.38 -12.05
CA GLY A 88 -2.64 -18.67 -11.61
C GLY A 88 -1.66 -18.55 -10.44
N VAL A 89 -0.80 -17.51 -10.46
CA VAL A 89 0.10 -17.18 -9.34
C VAL A 89 -0.70 -16.85 -8.09
N ASP A 90 -1.66 -15.93 -8.17
CA ASP A 90 -2.48 -15.51 -7.02
C ASP A 90 -3.31 -16.67 -6.47
N ARG A 91 -3.94 -17.45 -7.34
CA ARG A 91 -4.72 -18.64 -6.92
C ARG A 91 -3.84 -19.63 -6.18
N ARG A 92 -2.61 -19.89 -6.69
CA ARG A 92 -1.69 -20.80 -6.03
C ARG A 92 -1.31 -20.35 -4.62
N MET A 93 -1.09 -19.05 -4.44
CA MET A 93 -0.80 -18.48 -3.11
C MET A 93 -2.00 -18.58 -2.16
N LEU A 94 -3.21 -18.33 -2.66
CA LEU A 94 -4.45 -18.48 -1.87
C LEU A 94 -4.71 -19.93 -1.48
N GLU A 95 -4.51 -20.89 -2.38
CA GLU A 95 -4.60 -22.32 -2.08
C GLU A 95 -3.57 -22.76 -1.03
N LEU A 96 -2.37 -22.19 -1.11
CA LEU A 96 -1.30 -22.46 -0.16
C LEU A 96 -1.63 -21.92 1.23
N ASP A 97 -2.18 -20.71 1.32
CA ASP A 97 -2.65 -20.13 2.59
C ASP A 97 -3.80 -20.94 3.19
N GLY A 98 -4.82 -21.26 2.39
CA GLY A 98 -5.94 -22.12 2.75
C GLY A 98 -6.89 -21.52 3.77
N THR A 99 -6.78 -20.22 4.10
CA THR A 99 -7.68 -19.50 5.03
C THR A 99 -8.46 -18.41 4.32
N ASP A 100 -9.68 -18.11 4.79
CA ASP A 100 -10.54 -17.10 4.15
C ASP A 100 -9.91 -15.69 4.17
N ASN A 101 -9.21 -15.36 5.25
CA ASN A 101 -8.65 -14.04 5.52
C ASN A 101 -7.12 -13.96 5.42
N LYS A 102 -6.47 -14.97 4.85
CA LYS A 102 -5.01 -15.05 4.65
C LYS A 102 -4.22 -15.01 5.97
N SER A 103 -4.79 -15.57 7.04
CA SER A 103 -4.19 -15.51 8.37
C SER A 103 -2.99 -16.46 8.56
N ARG A 104 -2.80 -17.46 7.69
CA ARG A 104 -1.68 -18.41 7.83
C ARG A 104 -0.37 -17.84 7.31
N LEU A 105 -0.35 -17.34 6.08
CA LEU A 105 0.87 -16.80 5.46
C LEU A 105 0.98 -15.29 5.63
N GLY A 106 -0.16 -14.62 5.79
CA GLY A 106 -0.26 -13.17 5.87
C GLY A 106 -0.59 -12.52 4.53
N ALA A 107 -1.59 -11.63 4.52
CA ALA A 107 -1.94 -10.86 3.33
C ALA A 107 -0.76 -10.01 2.84
N ASN A 108 0.07 -9.50 3.74
CA ASN A 108 1.29 -8.74 3.43
C ASN A 108 2.31 -9.59 2.65
N ALA A 109 2.56 -10.84 3.05
CA ALA A 109 3.44 -11.74 2.31
C ALA A 109 2.90 -12.06 0.90
N LEU A 110 1.61 -12.42 0.81
CA LEU A 110 0.98 -12.74 -0.47
C LEU A 110 0.96 -11.53 -1.41
N LEU A 111 0.59 -10.35 -0.90
CA LEU A 111 0.50 -9.15 -1.71
C LEU A 111 1.86 -8.66 -2.20
N ALA A 112 2.92 -8.76 -1.37
CA ALA A 112 4.28 -8.42 -1.77
C ALA A 112 4.70 -9.22 -3.01
N VAL A 113 4.49 -10.55 -2.98
CA VAL A 113 4.84 -11.44 -4.09
C VAL A 113 3.95 -11.20 -5.32
N SER A 114 2.63 -11.05 -5.12
CA SER A 114 1.68 -10.77 -6.22
C SER A 114 2.06 -9.49 -6.99
N LEU A 115 2.27 -8.39 -6.26
CA LEU A 115 2.65 -7.10 -6.87
C LEU A 115 4.03 -7.15 -7.53
N ALA A 116 5.01 -7.82 -6.90
CA ALA A 116 6.35 -7.98 -7.46
C ALA A 116 6.32 -8.80 -8.76
N THR A 117 5.50 -9.87 -8.81
CA THR A 117 5.30 -10.68 -10.01
C THR A 117 4.70 -9.87 -11.15
N ALA A 118 3.64 -9.10 -10.89
CA ALA A 118 3.04 -8.23 -11.91
C ALA A 118 4.03 -7.20 -12.45
N ARG A 119 4.86 -6.62 -11.59
CA ARG A 119 5.91 -5.66 -12.00
C ARG A 119 7.00 -6.33 -12.83
N ALA A 120 7.45 -7.52 -12.43
CA ALA A 120 8.44 -8.28 -13.18
C ALA A 120 7.92 -8.62 -14.60
N ALA A 121 6.70 -9.14 -14.69
CA ALA A 121 6.07 -9.48 -15.98
C ALA A 121 5.88 -8.24 -16.88
N ALA A 122 5.42 -7.12 -16.33
CA ALA A 122 5.28 -5.87 -17.07
C ALA A 122 6.64 -5.36 -17.60
N GLN A 123 7.67 -5.37 -16.74
CA GLN A 123 9.01 -4.91 -17.10
C GLN A 123 9.67 -5.80 -18.15
N SER A 124 9.53 -7.13 -18.05
CA SER A 124 10.02 -8.09 -19.06
C SER A 124 9.39 -7.83 -20.44
N GLN A 125 8.11 -7.44 -20.46
CA GLN A 125 7.41 -7.03 -21.70
C GLN A 125 7.69 -5.57 -22.12
N LYS A 126 8.47 -4.82 -21.34
CA LYS A 126 8.77 -3.39 -21.56
C LYS A 126 7.50 -2.52 -21.57
N LEU A 127 6.49 -2.92 -20.81
CA LEU A 127 5.25 -2.19 -20.64
C LEU A 127 5.21 -1.47 -19.28
N PRO A 128 4.63 -0.27 -19.20
CA PRO A 128 4.28 0.31 -17.91
C PRO A 128 3.20 -0.55 -17.24
N LEU A 129 3.26 -0.67 -15.92
CA LEU A 129 2.39 -1.58 -15.16
C LEU A 129 0.89 -1.36 -15.44
N TYR A 130 0.44 -0.10 -15.53
CA TYR A 130 -0.96 0.21 -15.82
C TYR A 130 -1.44 -0.36 -17.16
N ARG A 131 -0.57 -0.34 -18.18
CA ARG A 131 -0.89 -0.90 -19.51
C ARG A 131 -0.85 -2.42 -19.50
N TYR A 132 0.11 -3.00 -18.76
CA TYR A 132 0.18 -4.45 -18.58
C TYR A 132 -1.08 -5.01 -17.92
N LEU A 133 -1.59 -4.33 -16.88
CA LEU A 133 -2.77 -4.77 -16.14
C LEU A 133 -4.09 -4.42 -16.84
N GLY A 134 -4.18 -3.24 -17.43
CA GLY A 134 -5.43 -2.69 -17.95
C GLY A 134 -5.56 -2.67 -19.48
N GLY A 135 -4.49 -3.05 -20.22
CA GLY A 135 -4.46 -2.96 -21.68
C GLY A 135 -4.25 -1.55 -22.21
N ASP A 136 -4.35 -1.39 -23.52
CA ASP A 136 -4.08 -0.12 -24.22
C ASP A 136 -5.10 0.97 -23.90
N ASP A 137 -6.31 0.60 -23.51
CA ASP A 137 -7.40 1.52 -23.17
C ASP A 137 -7.36 2.01 -21.71
N ALA A 138 -6.40 1.56 -20.90
CA ALA A 138 -6.25 1.95 -19.49
C ALA A 138 -5.62 3.36 -19.35
N VAL A 139 -6.29 4.37 -19.90
CA VAL A 139 -5.78 5.76 -19.96
C VAL A 139 -6.61 6.76 -19.13
N VAL A 140 -7.65 6.28 -18.45
CA VAL A 140 -8.50 7.15 -17.64
C VAL A 140 -7.88 7.34 -16.25
N MET A 141 -7.50 8.58 -15.94
CA MET A 141 -7.05 8.95 -14.59
C MET A 141 -8.24 9.18 -13.67
N PRO A 142 -8.21 8.68 -12.42
CA PRO A 142 -9.24 8.99 -11.45
C PRO A 142 -9.20 10.46 -11.03
N VAL A 143 -10.33 11.01 -10.58
CA VAL A 143 -10.33 12.28 -9.86
C VAL A 143 -9.60 12.06 -8.53
N PRO A 144 -8.58 12.87 -8.19
CA PRO A 144 -7.84 12.65 -6.94
C PRO A 144 -8.71 12.96 -5.73
N MET A 145 -8.64 12.11 -4.72
CA MET A 145 -9.21 12.31 -3.38
C MET A 145 -8.06 12.62 -2.43
N MET A 146 -8.15 13.74 -1.70
CA MET A 146 -7.07 14.22 -0.85
C MET A 146 -7.58 14.50 0.55
N ASN A 147 -7.04 13.81 1.54
CA ASN A 147 -7.31 14.11 2.93
C ASN A 147 -6.62 15.41 3.35
N ILE A 148 -7.37 16.37 3.89
CA ILE A 148 -6.87 17.69 4.31
C ILE A 148 -7.00 17.97 5.80
N ILE A 149 -7.90 17.26 6.51
CA ILE A 149 -8.03 17.31 7.96
C ILE A 149 -8.19 15.89 8.50
N ASN A 150 -7.42 15.55 9.52
CA ASN A 150 -7.50 14.31 10.27
C ASN A 150 -8.13 14.50 11.63
N GLY A 151 -8.84 13.46 12.10
CA GLY A 151 -9.35 13.32 13.46
C GLY A 151 -9.50 11.85 13.83
N GLY A 152 -10.26 11.53 14.86
CA GLY A 152 -10.48 10.18 15.33
C GLY A 152 -9.17 9.45 15.64
N VAL A 153 -9.03 8.22 15.14
CA VAL A 153 -7.80 7.41 15.35
C VAL A 153 -6.61 7.87 14.51
N HIS A 154 -6.82 8.79 13.55
CA HIS A 154 -5.78 9.27 12.63
C HIS A 154 -5.07 10.55 13.14
N ALA A 155 -5.53 11.13 14.25
CA ALA A 155 -4.92 12.31 14.86
C ALA A 155 -5.22 12.40 16.35
N ASP A 156 -4.26 12.89 17.13
CA ASP A 156 -4.45 13.21 18.54
C ASP A 156 -5.01 14.64 18.68
N ASN A 157 -6.32 14.76 18.47
CA ASN A 157 -7.07 16.01 18.57
C ASN A 157 -8.52 15.78 19.00
N SER A 158 -9.32 16.85 19.06
CA SER A 158 -10.71 16.84 19.54
C SER A 158 -11.75 16.38 18.50
N LEU A 159 -11.35 16.07 17.26
CA LEU A 159 -12.28 15.70 16.18
C LEU A 159 -12.59 14.20 16.23
N ASP A 160 -13.88 13.84 16.14
CA ASP A 160 -14.31 12.44 16.05
C ASP A 160 -14.24 11.88 14.62
N ILE A 161 -14.39 12.74 13.61
CA ILE A 161 -14.36 12.34 12.19
C ILE A 161 -12.91 12.13 11.75
N GLN A 162 -12.60 10.93 11.25
CA GLN A 162 -11.23 10.52 10.91
C GLN A 162 -10.63 11.32 9.76
N GLU A 163 -11.45 11.65 8.76
CA GLU A 163 -10.97 12.22 7.50
C GLU A 163 -11.94 13.25 6.93
N PHE A 164 -11.42 14.38 6.47
CA PHE A 164 -12.12 15.32 5.61
C PHE A 164 -11.37 15.43 4.30
N MET A 165 -11.98 14.91 3.24
CA MET A 165 -11.35 14.86 1.92
C MET A 165 -11.89 15.93 1.00
N ILE A 166 -11.03 16.44 0.12
CA ILE A 166 -11.41 17.21 -1.05
C ILE A 166 -11.34 16.35 -2.30
N VAL A 167 -12.28 16.58 -3.21
CA VAL A 167 -12.38 15.90 -4.50
C VAL A 167 -12.51 16.96 -5.58
N PRO A 168 -11.41 17.44 -6.17
CA PRO A 168 -11.43 18.53 -7.17
C PRO A 168 -11.94 18.02 -8.53
N ALA A 169 -13.26 17.78 -8.59
CA ALA A 169 -13.96 17.31 -9.78
C ALA A 169 -14.21 18.45 -10.78
N GLY A 170 -14.44 18.09 -12.04
CA GLY A 170 -14.81 19.03 -13.11
C GLY A 170 -13.65 19.84 -13.68
N LEU A 171 -12.41 19.55 -13.31
CA LEU A 171 -11.22 20.16 -13.89
C LEU A 171 -10.75 19.39 -15.14
N PRO A 172 -10.15 20.07 -16.13
CA PRO A 172 -9.92 19.47 -17.45
C PRO A 172 -8.83 18.38 -17.47
N THR A 173 -7.91 18.39 -16.50
CA THR A 173 -6.81 17.43 -16.43
C THR A 173 -6.53 17.01 -14.99
N PHE A 174 -5.91 15.84 -14.81
CA PHE A 174 -5.43 15.39 -13.50
C PHE A 174 -4.44 16.40 -12.88
N SER A 175 -3.54 16.98 -13.67
CA SER A 175 -2.58 17.98 -13.20
C SER A 175 -3.27 19.22 -12.64
N GLU A 176 -4.34 19.71 -13.27
CA GLU A 176 -5.13 20.83 -12.76
C GLU A 176 -5.90 20.45 -11.48
N ALA A 177 -6.43 19.24 -11.40
CA ALA A 177 -7.07 18.74 -10.19
C ALA A 177 -6.07 18.63 -9.02
N LEU A 178 -4.88 18.10 -9.27
CA LEU A 178 -3.80 18.01 -8.27
C LEU A 178 -3.35 19.41 -7.82
N ARG A 179 -3.14 20.35 -8.76
CA ARG A 179 -2.81 21.74 -8.44
C ARG A 179 -3.87 22.38 -7.54
N CYS A 180 -5.15 22.25 -7.91
CA CYS A 180 -6.26 22.76 -7.12
C CYS A 180 -6.24 22.22 -5.68
N GLY A 181 -6.05 20.91 -5.51
CA GLY A 181 -5.95 20.29 -4.19
C GLY A 181 -4.78 20.83 -3.37
N ALA A 182 -3.61 20.99 -3.99
CA ALA A 182 -2.43 21.55 -3.33
C ALA A 182 -2.66 23.03 -2.89
N GLU A 183 -3.29 23.83 -3.74
CA GLU A 183 -3.63 25.23 -3.42
C GLU A 183 -4.64 25.31 -2.27
N ILE A 184 -5.68 24.47 -2.25
CA ILE A 184 -6.65 24.37 -1.15
C ILE A 184 -5.92 24.00 0.15
N PHE A 185 -5.05 23.00 0.11
CA PHE A 185 -4.27 22.56 1.29
C PHE A 185 -3.41 23.70 1.85
N GLN A 186 -2.72 24.46 0.98
CA GLN A 186 -1.91 25.60 1.43
C GLN A 186 -2.78 26.76 1.96
N ARG A 187 -3.94 26.99 1.36
CA ARG A 187 -4.88 28.01 1.87
C ARG A 187 -5.46 27.61 3.22
N LEU A 188 -5.80 26.33 3.42
CA LEU A 188 -6.21 25.80 4.70
C LEU A 188 -5.13 26.01 5.78
N ARG A 189 -3.87 25.74 5.44
CA ARG A 189 -2.73 26.02 6.36
C ARG A 189 -2.69 27.47 6.81
N GLN A 190 -2.90 28.41 5.90
CA GLN A 190 -2.94 29.84 6.24
C GLN A 190 -4.11 30.16 7.16
N LEU A 191 -5.31 29.66 6.87
CA LEU A 191 -6.51 29.86 7.70
C LEU A 191 -6.36 29.33 9.12
N LEU A 192 -5.72 28.15 9.27
CA LEU A 192 -5.44 27.57 10.57
C LEU A 192 -4.47 28.47 11.36
N ARG A 193 -3.41 28.96 10.74
CA ARG A 193 -2.46 29.90 11.36
C ARG A 193 -3.10 31.21 11.77
N GLU A 194 -3.94 31.81 10.92
CA GLU A 194 -4.69 33.04 11.21
C GLU A 194 -5.61 32.87 12.42
N ARG A 195 -6.06 31.63 12.69
CA ARG A 195 -6.89 31.27 13.84
C ARG A 195 -6.09 30.75 15.03
N ASN A 196 -4.77 30.78 14.99
CA ASN A 196 -3.86 30.22 15.99
C ASN A 196 -4.09 28.72 16.25
N LEU A 197 -4.48 27.96 15.24
CA LEU A 197 -4.68 26.52 15.30
C LEU A 197 -3.44 25.78 14.79
N SER A 198 -3.26 24.52 15.26
CA SER A 198 -2.15 23.66 14.85
C SER A 198 -2.17 23.40 13.34
N THR A 199 -0.99 23.43 12.74
CA THR A 199 -0.76 22.97 11.36
C THR A 199 0.13 21.71 11.31
N ALA A 200 0.24 21.00 12.42
CA ALA A 200 0.77 19.64 12.44
C ALA A 200 -0.16 18.72 11.63
N VAL A 201 0.42 17.68 11.03
CA VAL A 201 -0.33 16.72 10.22
C VAL A 201 -0.52 15.41 10.98
N GLY A 202 -1.65 14.76 10.74
CA GLY A 202 -1.92 13.41 11.22
C GLY A 202 -1.29 12.33 10.32
N ASP A 203 -1.59 11.08 10.64
CA ASP A 203 -1.00 9.90 9.98
C ASP A 203 -1.28 9.82 8.47
N GLU A 204 -2.34 10.47 8.00
CA GLU A 204 -2.75 10.46 6.60
C GLU A 204 -2.49 11.80 5.88
N GLY A 205 -1.66 12.66 6.48
CA GLY A 205 -1.17 13.88 5.85
C GLY A 205 -2.10 15.10 5.92
N GLY A 206 -3.33 14.95 6.41
CA GLY A 206 -4.23 16.08 6.72
C GLY A 206 -3.79 16.82 7.97
N PHE A 207 -4.16 18.11 8.12
CA PHE A 207 -3.89 18.85 9.35
C PHE A 207 -4.68 18.26 10.53
N ALA A 208 -4.12 18.36 11.71
CA ALA A 208 -4.72 17.88 12.96
C ALA A 208 -4.98 19.03 13.95
N PRO A 209 -5.87 19.98 13.63
CA PRO A 209 -6.19 21.07 14.56
C PRO A 209 -7.12 20.59 15.67
N ASP A 210 -7.04 21.23 16.85
CA ASP A 210 -8.08 21.15 17.87
C ASP A 210 -9.20 22.15 17.52
N LEU A 211 -10.31 21.62 17.02
CA LEU A 211 -11.51 22.42 16.75
C LEU A 211 -12.51 22.27 17.90
N ALA A 212 -13.38 23.27 18.06
CA ALA A 212 -14.39 23.27 19.12
C ALA A 212 -15.49 22.20 18.88
N SER A 213 -15.68 21.76 17.65
CA SER A 213 -16.62 20.69 17.23
C SER A 213 -16.22 20.14 15.87
N ASN A 214 -16.79 18.98 15.53
CA ASN A 214 -16.71 18.46 14.15
C ASN A 214 -17.40 19.42 13.17
#